data_205e32f712dc29f5c463b206b2e6a032
#
_entry.id   205e32f712dc29f5c463b206b2e6a032
#
_cell.length_a   1.000
_cell.length_b   1.000
_cell.length_c   1.000
_cell.angle_alpha   90.00
_cell.angle_beta   90.00
_cell.angle_gamma   90.00
#
_symmetry.space_group_name_H-M   'P 1'
#
loop_
_entity.id
_entity.type
_entity.pdbx_description
1 polymer ?
#
loop_
_entity_poly.entity_id
_entity_poly.type
_entity_poly.pdbx_seq_one_letter_code
_entity_poly.pdbx_strand_id
1 'polypeptide(L)'
;MTKGTGSFGKRHNKTHVLCRRCGSRSLHVQKHTCSNCGYPSASIRKFNWGEKAKRRKTTGTGRMRSLKLVSRKFSNGFRNGTPKGARGPQNASA
;
A
#
# COMPACT_ATOMS: atom_id res chain seq x y z
N MET A 1 -35.76 25.08 1.50
CA MET A 1 -35.17 26.06 1.68
C MET A 1 -33.77 25.93 2.22
N THR A 2 -33.42 24.93 2.83
CA THR A 2 -32.10 24.89 3.35
C THR A 2 -31.30 23.77 2.75
N LYS A 3 -30.23 24.13 2.10
CA LYS A 3 -29.26 23.20 1.59
C LYS A 3 -27.96 23.31 2.37
N GLY A 4 -28.03 24.01 3.51
CA GLY A 4 -26.87 24.28 4.32
C GLY A 4 -26.90 23.57 5.66
N THR A 5 -26.25 24.18 6.64
CA THR A 5 -26.07 23.59 7.97
C THR A 5 -27.38 23.11 8.59
N GLY A 6 -28.47 23.83 8.38
CA GLY A 6 -29.74 23.48 8.99
C GLY A 6 -30.32 22.15 8.54
N SER A 7 -29.90 21.66 7.36
CA SER A 7 -30.40 20.38 6.85
C SER A 7 -29.38 19.25 6.96
N PHE A 8 -28.15 19.55 7.33
CA PHE A 8 -27.08 18.55 7.38
C PHE A 8 -27.31 17.50 8.48
N GLY A 9 -28.02 17.87 9.52
CA GLY A 9 -28.28 16.95 10.61
C GLY A 9 -29.14 15.76 10.25
N LYS A 10 -29.77 15.81 9.08
CA LYS A 10 -30.63 14.73 8.62
C LYS A 10 -29.85 13.68 7.80
N ARG A 11 -28.57 13.87 7.63
CA ARG A 11 -27.74 12.97 6.84
C ARG A 11 -27.26 11.79 7.65
N HIS A 12 -27.72 10.62 7.31
CA HIS A 12 -27.34 9.40 8.01
C HIS A 12 -26.86 8.30 7.06
N ASN A 13 -27.01 8.53 5.77
CA ASN A 13 -26.62 7.54 4.78
C ASN A 13 -25.14 7.69 4.45
N LYS A 14 -24.54 6.58 4.10
CA LYS A 14 -23.14 6.57 3.69
C LYS A 14 -23.02 6.10 2.26
N THR A 15 -22.35 6.90 1.45
CA THR A 15 -22.07 6.52 0.07
C THR A 15 -20.83 5.64 -0.02
N HIS A 16 -19.87 5.87 0.88
CA HIS A 16 -18.61 5.13 0.87
C HIS A 16 -18.31 4.53 2.23
N VAL A 17 -17.70 3.38 2.22
CA VAL A 17 -17.25 2.71 3.42
C VAL A 17 -15.76 2.39 3.27
N LEU A 18 -15.18 1.76 4.30
CA LEU A 18 -13.77 1.44 4.30
C LEU A 18 -13.42 0.42 3.21
N CYS A 19 -12.40 0.72 2.43
CA CYS A 19 -11.90 -0.18 1.41
C CYS A 19 -10.96 -1.20 2.06
N ARG A 20 -11.18 -2.48 1.77
CA ARG A 20 -10.35 -3.55 2.36
C ARG A 20 -8.93 -3.56 1.82
N ARG A 21 -8.71 -2.96 0.67
CA ARG A 21 -7.36 -2.96 0.08
C ARG A 21 -6.54 -1.76 0.50
N CYS A 22 -7.09 -0.56 0.47
CA CYS A 22 -6.33 0.64 0.79
C CYS A 22 -6.65 1.26 2.14
N GLY A 23 -7.74 0.84 2.77
CA GLY A 23 -8.12 1.34 4.09
C GLY A 23 -8.80 2.68 4.11
N SER A 24 -8.92 3.36 2.99
CA SER A 24 -9.61 4.63 2.92
C SER A 24 -11.12 4.44 2.87
N ARG A 25 -11.87 5.40 3.40
CA ARG A 25 -13.32 5.34 3.31
C ARG A 25 -13.76 5.81 1.94
N SER A 26 -13.47 5.00 0.93
CA SER A 26 -13.69 5.34 -0.47
C SER A 26 -14.37 4.25 -1.26
N LEU A 27 -14.72 3.13 -0.63
CA LEU A 27 -15.39 2.04 -1.33
C LEU A 27 -16.87 2.38 -1.47
N HIS A 28 -17.31 2.57 -2.71
CA HIS A 28 -18.70 2.91 -2.99
C HIS A 28 -19.60 1.72 -2.64
N VAL A 29 -20.61 1.93 -1.79
CA VAL A 29 -21.43 0.83 -1.31
C VAL A 29 -22.28 0.17 -2.39
N GLN A 30 -22.73 0.94 -3.37
CA GLN A 30 -23.55 0.39 -4.45
C GLN A 30 -22.72 -0.18 -5.59
N LYS A 31 -21.67 0.52 -5.97
CA LYS A 31 -20.81 0.08 -7.08
C LYS A 31 -19.80 -0.96 -6.67
N HIS A 32 -19.49 -1.04 -5.40
CA HIS A 32 -18.47 -1.95 -4.88
C HIS A 32 -17.09 -1.69 -5.47
N THR A 33 -16.82 -0.43 -5.79
CA THR A 33 -15.52 -0.02 -6.30
C THR A 33 -14.97 1.12 -5.45
N CYS A 34 -13.65 1.13 -5.29
CA CYS A 34 -12.99 2.15 -4.49
C CYS A 34 -12.57 3.32 -5.37
N SER A 35 -12.91 4.53 -4.96
CA SER A 35 -12.53 5.72 -5.72
C SER A 35 -11.09 6.13 -5.48
N ASN A 36 -10.46 5.57 -4.44
CA ASN A 36 -9.09 5.91 -4.13
C ASN A 36 -8.09 4.98 -4.82
N CYS A 37 -8.27 3.67 -4.68
CA CYS A 37 -7.33 2.70 -5.23
C CYS A 37 -7.86 1.92 -6.43
N GLY A 38 -9.16 1.97 -6.66
CA GLY A 38 -9.76 1.26 -7.79
C GLY A 38 -10.16 -0.17 -7.53
N TYR A 39 -10.05 -0.63 -6.26
CA TYR A 39 -10.47 -1.99 -5.92
C TYR A 39 -11.90 -2.24 -6.42
N PRO A 40 -12.23 -3.41 -6.96
CA PRO A 40 -11.44 -4.66 -7.02
C PRO A 40 -10.58 -4.80 -8.29
N SER A 41 -10.32 -3.71 -9.02
CA SER A 41 -9.43 -3.79 -10.16
C SER A 41 -8.06 -4.31 -9.73
N ALA A 42 -7.46 -5.16 -10.55
CA ALA A 42 -6.17 -5.73 -10.21
C ALA A 42 -5.09 -4.66 -10.10
N SER A 43 -5.16 -3.66 -10.97
CA SER A 43 -4.21 -2.57 -10.95
C SER A 43 -4.63 -1.49 -9.96
N ILE A 44 -3.67 -0.91 -9.27
CA ILE A 44 -3.94 0.21 -8.39
C ILE A 44 -4.23 1.45 -9.23
N ARG A 45 -5.28 2.17 -8.86
CA ARG A 45 -5.63 3.40 -9.55
C ARG A 45 -4.54 4.44 -9.37
N LYS A 46 -3.97 4.89 -10.48
CA LYS A 46 -2.95 5.92 -10.44
C LYS A 46 -2.92 6.64 -11.78
N PHE A 47 -2.71 7.94 -11.72
CA PHE A 47 -2.65 8.77 -12.91
C PHE A 47 -1.50 9.74 -12.79
N ASN A 48 -0.83 10.00 -13.91
CA ASN A 48 0.33 10.89 -13.90
C ASN A 48 -0.02 12.31 -13.47
N TRP A 49 -1.24 12.74 -13.75
CA TRP A 49 -1.66 14.08 -13.34
C TRP A 49 -1.85 14.20 -11.83
N GLY A 50 -1.97 13.10 -11.15
CA GLY A 50 -2.14 13.10 -9.70
C GLY A 50 -0.84 12.89 -8.96
N GLU A 51 0.07 13.82 -9.06
CA GLU A 51 1.39 13.67 -8.44
C GLU A 51 1.32 13.48 -6.94
N LYS A 52 0.48 14.26 -6.25
CA LYS A 52 0.35 14.13 -4.81
C LYS A 52 -0.27 12.79 -4.44
N ALA A 53 -1.23 12.34 -5.22
CA ALA A 53 -1.86 11.06 -4.96
C ALA A 53 -0.87 9.91 -5.14
N LYS A 54 -0.04 9.98 -6.15
CA LYS A 54 0.98 8.96 -6.37
C LYS A 54 1.98 8.91 -5.22
N ARG A 55 2.39 10.06 -4.73
CA ARG A 55 3.37 10.12 -3.63
C ARG A 55 2.88 9.44 -2.36
N ARG A 56 1.57 9.44 -2.14
CA ARG A 56 1.01 8.88 -0.91
C ARG A 56 0.98 7.36 -0.90
N LYS A 57 1.08 6.73 -2.07
CA LYS A 57 0.88 5.28 -2.15
C LYS A 57 1.85 4.59 -3.11
N THR A 58 3.05 5.09 -3.20
CA THR A 58 4.05 4.47 -4.05
C THR A 58 5.08 3.73 -3.21
N THR A 59 5.99 3.07 -3.92
CA THR A 59 7.09 2.37 -3.26
C THR A 59 7.85 3.32 -2.35
N GLY A 60 8.08 2.90 -1.15
CA GLY A 60 8.78 3.71 -0.17
C GLY A 60 7.88 4.27 0.92
N THR A 61 6.57 4.26 0.71
CA THR A 61 5.65 4.76 1.74
C THR A 61 5.29 3.69 2.75
N GLY A 62 5.52 2.42 2.41
CA GLY A 62 5.24 1.32 3.32
C GLY A 62 6.51 0.79 3.96
N ARG A 63 6.45 -0.43 4.46
CA ARG A 63 7.57 -1.04 5.18
C ARG A 63 8.76 -1.35 4.31
N MET A 64 8.53 -1.64 3.03
CA MET A 64 9.59 -2.08 2.13
C MET A 64 10.36 -3.26 2.73
N ARG A 65 9.60 -4.23 3.27
CA ARG A 65 10.19 -5.31 4.07
C ARG A 65 11.36 -6.00 3.41
N SER A 66 11.28 -6.26 2.13
CA SER A 66 12.34 -6.92 1.39
C SER A 66 13.10 -5.98 0.47
N LEU A 67 12.44 -4.94 -0.03
CA LEU A 67 13.09 -4.01 -0.96
C LEU A 67 14.22 -3.23 -0.32
N LYS A 68 14.14 -2.97 0.98
CA LYS A 68 15.20 -2.26 1.67
C LYS A 68 16.49 -3.08 1.80
N LEU A 69 16.39 -4.36 1.50
CA LEU A 69 17.55 -5.26 1.59
C LEU A 69 18.18 -5.55 0.24
N VAL A 70 17.53 -5.10 -0.84
CA VAL A 70 17.96 -5.50 -2.20
C VAL A 70 19.37 -5.02 -2.52
N SER A 71 19.70 -3.79 -2.15
CA SER A 71 21.03 -3.25 -2.43
C SER A 71 22.13 -4.10 -1.81
N ARG A 72 21.92 -4.51 -0.56
CA ARG A 72 22.87 -5.34 0.14
C ARG A 72 22.97 -6.72 -0.49
N LYS A 73 21.83 -7.28 -0.88
CA LYS A 73 21.80 -8.57 -1.55
C LYS A 73 22.50 -8.51 -2.90
N PHE A 74 22.34 -7.41 -3.61
CA PHE A 74 23.02 -7.24 -4.89
C PHE A 74 24.52 -7.25 -4.74
N SER A 75 25.04 -6.57 -3.71
CA SER A 75 26.48 -6.53 -3.44
C SER A 75 27.04 -7.91 -3.18
N ASN A 76 26.23 -8.82 -2.66
CA ASN A 76 26.62 -10.17 -2.35
C ASN A 76 26.23 -11.18 -3.43
N GLY A 77 25.76 -10.69 -4.58
CA GLY A 77 25.39 -11.55 -5.70
C GLY A 77 24.18 -12.42 -5.45
N PHE A 78 23.30 -11.99 -4.53
CA PHE A 78 22.07 -12.74 -4.16
C PHE A 78 22.38 -14.15 -3.68
N ARG A 79 23.54 -14.32 -3.07
CA ARG A 79 23.95 -15.61 -2.53
C ARG A 79 23.09 -16.00 -1.34
N ASN A 80 22.69 -17.27 -1.30
CA ASN A 80 21.89 -17.78 -0.21
C ASN A 80 22.74 -18.44 0.85
N GLY A 81 22.32 -18.33 2.10
CA GLY A 81 22.97 -19.01 3.20
C GLY A 81 24.27 -18.37 3.59
N THR A 82 24.96 -19.02 4.51
CA THR A 82 26.23 -18.55 5.01
C THR A 82 27.36 -19.06 4.12
N PRO A 83 28.21 -18.14 3.61
CA PRO A 83 29.32 -18.58 2.74
C PRO A 83 30.35 -19.33 3.52
N LYS A 84 31.11 -20.16 2.82
CA LYS A 84 32.24 -20.86 3.41
C LYS A 84 33.28 -19.85 3.90
N GLY A 85 33.85 -20.10 5.04
CA GLY A 85 34.86 -19.23 5.63
C GLY A 85 34.25 -18.15 6.53
N ALA A 86 32.93 -18.11 6.65
CA ALA A 86 32.31 -17.19 7.58
C ALA A 86 32.55 -17.62 9.02
N ARG A 87 32.54 -16.64 9.94
CA ARG A 87 32.67 -16.91 11.35
C ARG A 87 31.33 -17.37 11.92
N GLY A 88 31.39 -18.24 12.91
CA GLY A 88 30.23 -18.66 13.65
C GLY A 88 29.99 -20.15 13.63
N PRO A 89 28.96 -20.62 14.35
CA PRO A 89 28.70 -22.04 14.50
C PRO A 89 28.42 -22.79 13.20
N GLN A 90 27.77 -22.15 12.27
CA GLN A 90 27.42 -22.80 11.00
C GLN A 90 28.65 -23.12 10.16
N ASN A 91 29.69 -22.33 10.30
CA ASN A 91 30.93 -22.57 9.57
C ASN A 91 31.82 -23.58 10.27
N ALA A 92 31.63 -23.75 11.54
CA ALA A 92 32.47 -24.66 12.33
C ALA A 92 32.28 -26.13 11.95
N SER A 93 31.12 -26.45 11.38
CA SER A 93 30.80 -27.81 10.97
C SER A 93 31.20 -28.12 9.53
N ALA A 94 31.77 -27.18 8.82
CA ALA A 94 32.10 -27.35 7.40
C ALA A 94 33.50 -27.94 7.17
#